data_16f1e1c2e0b8b873805b73fed5cebfbb
#
_entry.id   16f1e1c2e0b8b873805b73fed5cebfbb
#
_cell.length_a   1.000
_cell.length_b   1.000
_cell.length_c   1.000
_cell.angle_alpha   90.00
_cell.angle_beta   90.00
_cell.angle_gamma   90.00
#
_symmetry.space_group_name_H-M   'P 1'
#
loop_
_entity.id
_entity.type
_entity.pdbx_description
1 polymer ?
#
loop_
_entity_poly.entity_id
_entity_poly.type
_entity_poly.pdbx_seq_one_letter_code
_entity_poly.pdbx_strand_id
1 'polypeptide(L)'
;EVLEAIEGALRADKVELFLQPVVTLPQRKHVFYECLSRIPLGDGALLVPQRYLQLATERGLVSAIDNLLLFRLVQLVRAAQRDHLDIGFFCNISDATMRDVAFFQDFVGFLAANPSLKNSLIFEFSQAVIDSDDLETRINLQRLTQLGFRLSLDRVSHLDFDGADLAAQRFGFIKVNAHMLHEYADHNSVANLRGNLSRHGIDLIVEKIESEDMLADLRQLGITYGQGFLFGEPRAARIQNDR
;
A
#
# COMPACT_ATOMS: atom_id res chain seq x y z
N GLU A 1 10.65 -25.64 -3.65
CA GLU A 1 10.62 -24.74 -4.82
C GLU A 1 10.26 -23.29 -4.43
N VAL A 2 9.05 -23.02 -3.85
CA VAL A 2 8.67 -21.65 -3.45
C VAL A 2 9.59 -21.10 -2.35
N LEU A 3 9.86 -21.88 -1.30
CA LEU A 3 10.77 -21.49 -0.22
C LEU A 3 12.19 -21.23 -0.72
N GLU A 4 12.70 -22.10 -1.58
CA GLU A 4 14.02 -21.93 -2.19
C GLU A 4 14.11 -20.66 -3.04
N ALA A 5 13.03 -20.33 -3.77
CA ALA A 5 12.94 -19.09 -4.53
C ALA A 5 12.97 -17.86 -3.60
N ILE A 6 12.20 -17.87 -2.49
CA ILE A 6 12.21 -16.80 -1.50
C ILE A 6 13.62 -16.62 -0.91
N GLU A 7 14.21 -17.70 -0.39
CA GLU A 7 15.54 -17.64 0.22
C GLU A 7 16.64 -17.25 -0.80
N GLY A 8 16.52 -17.74 -2.03
CA GLY A 8 17.42 -17.38 -3.13
C GLY A 8 17.32 -15.89 -3.50
N ALA A 9 16.10 -15.37 -3.58
CA ALA A 9 15.86 -13.95 -3.86
C ALA A 9 16.38 -13.06 -2.74
N LEU A 10 16.20 -13.44 -1.47
CA LEU A 10 16.71 -12.70 -0.32
C LEU A 10 18.25 -12.70 -0.28
N ARG A 11 18.89 -13.84 -0.50
CA ARG A 11 20.38 -13.95 -0.55
C ARG A 11 21.00 -13.13 -1.69
N ALA A 12 20.29 -12.99 -2.81
CA ALA A 12 20.78 -12.32 -4.00
C ALA A 12 20.27 -10.88 -4.17
N ASP A 13 19.53 -10.35 -3.18
CA ASP A 13 18.84 -9.06 -3.25
C ASP A 13 17.97 -8.90 -4.51
N LYS A 14 17.25 -9.97 -4.90
CA LYS A 14 16.45 -10.03 -6.14
C LYS A 14 14.94 -9.95 -5.94
N VAL A 15 14.47 -9.38 -4.84
CA VAL A 15 13.05 -9.04 -4.73
C VAL A 15 12.77 -7.88 -5.68
N GLU A 16 11.89 -8.09 -6.67
CA GLU A 16 11.58 -7.08 -7.68
C GLU A 16 10.44 -6.17 -7.23
N LEU A 17 10.55 -4.88 -7.57
CA LEU A 17 9.54 -3.87 -7.35
C LEU A 17 8.66 -3.71 -8.60
N PHE A 18 7.36 -3.90 -8.44
CA PHE A 18 6.34 -3.63 -9.44
C PHE A 18 5.45 -2.48 -8.99
N LEU A 19 4.95 -1.71 -9.94
CA LEU A 19 4.10 -0.55 -9.71
C LEU A 19 2.76 -0.75 -10.39
N GLN A 20 1.67 -0.56 -9.63
CA GLN A 20 0.32 -0.50 -10.18
C GLN A 20 -0.24 0.91 -10.00
N PRO A 21 -0.77 1.55 -11.06
CA PRO A 21 -1.25 2.91 -10.98
C PRO A 21 -2.56 3.02 -10.18
N VAL A 22 -2.65 4.10 -9.38
CA VAL A 22 -3.89 4.63 -8.83
C VAL A 22 -4.20 5.94 -9.55
N VAL A 23 -5.40 6.07 -10.07
CA VAL A 23 -5.78 7.18 -10.96
C VAL A 23 -6.88 8.04 -10.35
N THR A 24 -6.90 9.31 -10.74
CA THR A 24 -8.06 10.18 -10.51
C THR A 24 -9.22 9.77 -11.42
N LEU A 25 -10.44 9.95 -10.97
CA LEU A 25 -11.65 9.74 -11.76
C LEU A 25 -12.41 11.06 -11.91
N PRO A 26 -12.95 11.38 -13.07
CA PRO A 26 -12.98 10.58 -14.31
C PRO A 26 -11.76 10.75 -15.22
N GLN A 27 -10.77 11.61 -14.89
CA GLN A 27 -9.66 12.03 -15.80
C GLN A 27 -8.64 10.91 -16.05
N ARG A 28 -8.59 9.87 -15.22
CA ARG A 28 -7.62 8.75 -15.27
C ARG A 28 -6.16 9.19 -15.23
N LYS A 29 -5.88 10.33 -14.56
CA LYS A 29 -4.51 10.76 -14.33
C LYS A 29 -3.86 9.88 -13.26
N HIS A 30 -2.67 9.35 -13.53
CA HIS A 30 -1.87 8.64 -12.54
C HIS A 30 -1.37 9.63 -11.48
N VAL A 31 -1.72 9.41 -10.23
CA VAL A 31 -1.35 10.29 -9.10
C VAL A 31 -0.62 9.53 -8.00
N PHE A 32 -0.86 8.22 -7.89
CA PHE A 32 -0.14 7.34 -6.99
C PHE A 32 0.19 6.03 -7.69
N TYR A 33 1.13 5.30 -7.10
CA TYR A 33 1.43 3.92 -7.46
C TYR A 33 1.44 3.05 -6.20
N GLU A 34 0.82 1.89 -6.26
CA GLU A 34 1.02 0.84 -5.28
C GLU A 34 2.26 0.03 -5.64
N CYS A 35 3.10 -0.20 -4.63
CA CYS A 35 4.35 -0.91 -4.72
C CYS A 35 4.15 -2.36 -4.33
N LEU A 36 4.39 -3.26 -5.28
CA LEU A 36 4.14 -4.68 -5.14
C LEU A 36 5.45 -5.45 -5.32
N SER A 37 5.71 -6.41 -4.44
CA SER A 37 6.86 -7.29 -4.56
C SER A 37 6.61 -8.42 -5.54
N ARG A 38 7.67 -8.84 -6.23
CA ARG A 38 7.71 -10.06 -7.04
C ARG A 38 9.00 -10.81 -6.73
N ILE A 39 8.91 -12.13 -6.65
CA ILE A 39 10.07 -13.01 -6.41
C ILE A 39 10.33 -13.81 -7.68
N PRO A 40 11.52 -13.68 -8.31
CA PRO A 40 11.85 -14.42 -9.51
C PRO A 40 11.95 -15.92 -9.24
N LEU A 41 11.43 -16.73 -10.18
CA LEU A 41 11.68 -18.16 -10.30
C LEU A 41 12.80 -18.42 -11.31
N GLY A 42 13.44 -19.57 -11.20
CA GLY A 42 14.57 -19.92 -12.06
C GLY A 42 14.25 -20.03 -13.56
N ASP A 43 12.98 -20.16 -13.92
CA ASP A 43 12.48 -20.25 -15.29
C ASP A 43 12.06 -18.88 -15.88
N GLY A 44 12.31 -17.80 -15.16
CA GLY A 44 11.92 -16.43 -15.54
C GLY A 44 10.47 -16.05 -15.16
N ALA A 45 9.70 -16.96 -14.56
CA ALA A 45 8.42 -16.65 -13.98
C ALA A 45 8.57 -15.83 -12.68
N LEU A 46 7.51 -15.15 -12.27
CA LEU A 46 7.48 -14.32 -11.07
C LEU A 46 6.41 -14.82 -10.09
N LEU A 47 6.80 -15.03 -8.84
CA LEU A 47 5.85 -15.28 -7.76
C LEU A 47 5.22 -13.97 -7.30
N VAL A 48 3.89 -13.96 -7.27
CA VAL A 48 3.09 -12.88 -6.68
C VAL A 48 2.91 -13.11 -5.17
N PRO A 49 2.66 -12.04 -4.36
CA PRO A 49 2.52 -12.16 -2.91
C PRO A 49 1.53 -13.23 -2.46
N GLN A 50 0.42 -13.40 -3.16
CA GLN A 50 -0.60 -14.41 -2.86
C GLN A 50 -0.06 -15.84 -2.86
N ARG A 51 1.02 -16.11 -3.59
CA ARG A 51 1.63 -17.45 -3.70
C ARG A 51 2.74 -17.71 -2.69
N TYR A 52 3.34 -16.69 -2.12
CA TYR A 52 4.48 -16.86 -1.22
C TYR A 52 4.32 -16.28 0.17
N LEU A 53 3.42 -15.30 0.36
CA LEU A 53 3.34 -14.51 1.61
C LEU A 53 3.03 -15.38 2.84
N GLN A 54 2.12 -16.34 2.71
CA GLN A 54 1.82 -17.26 3.81
C GLN A 54 3.06 -18.05 4.23
N LEU A 55 3.75 -18.67 3.28
CA LEU A 55 4.97 -19.46 3.56
C LEU A 55 6.08 -18.57 4.12
N ALA A 56 6.25 -17.36 3.57
CA ALA A 56 7.22 -16.40 4.09
C ALA A 56 6.91 -15.98 5.53
N THR A 57 5.64 -15.82 5.88
CA THR A 57 5.20 -15.54 7.26
C THR A 57 5.52 -16.69 8.19
N GLU A 58 5.16 -17.92 7.83
CA GLU A 58 5.43 -19.12 8.61
C GLU A 58 6.94 -19.36 8.85
N ARG A 59 7.78 -18.85 7.96
CA ARG A 59 9.25 -18.96 8.02
C ARG A 59 9.95 -17.73 8.58
N GLY A 60 9.21 -16.68 8.97
CA GLY A 60 9.78 -15.45 9.51
C GLY A 60 10.60 -14.65 8.49
N LEU A 61 10.30 -14.76 7.19
CA LEU A 61 11.04 -14.11 6.11
C LEU A 61 10.40 -12.82 5.59
N VAL A 62 9.19 -12.48 6.06
CA VAL A 62 8.42 -11.34 5.53
C VAL A 62 9.11 -10.02 5.81
N SER A 63 9.64 -9.79 7.01
CA SER A 63 10.35 -8.55 7.34
C SER A 63 11.55 -8.31 6.43
N ALA A 64 12.28 -9.37 6.05
CA ALA A 64 13.39 -9.26 5.10
C ALA A 64 12.92 -8.88 3.69
N ILE A 65 11.77 -9.43 3.24
CA ILE A 65 11.16 -9.07 1.95
C ILE A 65 10.71 -7.61 1.97
N ASP A 66 10.00 -7.19 3.01
CA ASP A 66 9.53 -5.81 3.19
C ASP A 66 10.72 -4.83 3.20
N ASN A 67 11.83 -5.19 3.85
CA ASN A 67 13.03 -4.37 3.89
C ASN A 67 13.66 -4.17 2.51
N LEU A 68 13.82 -5.23 1.73
CA LEU A 68 14.35 -5.13 0.37
C LEU A 68 13.43 -4.30 -0.55
N LEU A 69 12.13 -4.51 -0.44
CA LEU A 69 11.14 -3.74 -1.19
C LEU A 69 11.22 -2.25 -0.84
N LEU A 70 11.26 -1.93 0.46
CA LEU A 70 11.39 -0.57 0.95
C LEU A 70 12.66 0.11 0.45
N PHE A 71 13.80 -0.58 0.49
CA PHE A 71 15.06 -0.03 0.00
C PHE A 71 14.97 0.38 -1.48
N ARG A 72 14.39 -0.48 -2.33
CA ARG A 72 14.16 -0.18 -3.75
C ARG A 72 13.18 0.96 -3.94
N LEU A 73 12.11 0.97 -3.13
CA LEU A 73 11.11 2.02 -3.18
C LEU A 73 11.69 3.39 -2.79
N VAL A 74 12.54 3.46 -1.77
CA VAL A 74 13.22 4.70 -1.38
C VAL A 74 14.08 5.25 -2.53
N GLN A 75 14.77 4.39 -3.27
CA GLN A 75 15.54 4.80 -4.45
C GLN A 75 14.62 5.39 -5.52
N LEU A 76 13.47 4.76 -5.78
CA LEU A 76 12.47 5.24 -6.72
C LEU A 76 11.85 6.58 -6.29
N VAL A 77 11.48 6.72 -5.02
CA VAL A 77 10.96 7.97 -4.44
C VAL A 77 11.97 9.10 -4.60
N ARG A 78 13.24 8.86 -4.31
CA ARG A 78 14.30 9.85 -4.49
C ARG A 78 14.49 10.24 -5.96
N ALA A 79 14.40 9.30 -6.89
CA ALA A 79 14.43 9.58 -8.32
C ALA A 79 13.24 10.46 -8.74
N ALA A 80 12.03 10.10 -8.34
CA ALA A 80 10.83 10.89 -8.61
C ALA A 80 10.91 12.31 -8.03
N GLN A 81 11.46 12.47 -6.83
CA GLN A 81 11.65 13.78 -6.19
C GLN A 81 12.69 14.63 -6.96
N ARG A 82 13.80 14.03 -7.42
CA ARG A 82 14.78 14.74 -8.28
C ARG A 82 14.16 15.23 -9.58
N ASP A 83 13.29 14.42 -10.17
CA ASP A 83 12.60 14.74 -11.42
C ASP A 83 11.37 15.64 -11.22
N HIS A 84 11.15 16.12 -9.99
CA HIS A 84 10.00 16.96 -9.60
C HIS A 84 8.64 16.35 -9.95
N LEU A 85 8.52 15.03 -9.90
CA LEU A 85 7.27 14.33 -10.13
C LEU A 85 6.39 14.41 -8.89
N ASP A 86 5.19 14.94 -9.05
CA ASP A 86 4.16 14.98 -7.98
C ASP A 86 3.38 13.65 -7.97
N ILE A 87 4.04 12.61 -7.47
CA ILE A 87 3.53 11.24 -7.42
C ILE A 87 3.77 10.68 -6.01
N GLY A 88 2.73 10.03 -5.46
CA GLY A 88 2.85 9.29 -4.21
C GLY A 88 2.98 7.78 -4.44
N PHE A 89 3.57 7.09 -3.46
CA PHE A 89 3.81 5.66 -3.50
C PHE A 89 3.26 4.99 -2.24
N PHE A 90 2.39 4.01 -2.41
CA PHE A 90 1.90 3.15 -1.34
C PHE A 90 2.87 2.01 -1.13
N CYS A 91 3.31 1.83 0.11
CA CYS A 91 4.21 0.77 0.55
C CYS A 91 3.51 -0.11 1.57
N ASN A 92 3.26 -1.36 1.22
CA ASN A 92 2.68 -2.34 2.12
C ASN A 92 3.68 -2.68 3.24
N ILE A 93 3.21 -2.64 4.48
CA ILE A 93 3.91 -3.13 5.67
C ILE A 93 3.10 -4.29 6.26
N SER A 94 3.72 -5.45 6.37
CA SER A 94 3.05 -6.64 6.88
C SER A 94 2.84 -6.58 8.40
N ASP A 95 1.84 -7.32 8.88
CA ASP A 95 1.57 -7.48 10.31
C ASP A 95 2.77 -8.12 11.03
N ALA A 96 3.50 -9.01 10.35
CA ALA A 96 4.72 -9.61 10.87
C ALA A 96 5.84 -8.58 11.07
N THR A 97 6.02 -7.67 10.11
CA THR A 97 7.00 -6.58 10.18
C THR A 97 6.65 -5.59 11.29
N MET A 98 5.36 -5.33 11.52
CA MET A 98 4.90 -4.48 12.63
C MET A 98 5.25 -5.04 14.02
N ARG A 99 5.45 -6.34 14.15
CA ARG A 99 5.84 -7.01 15.40
C ARG A 99 7.33 -7.30 15.50
N ASP A 100 8.08 -7.09 14.45
CA ASP A 100 9.54 -7.24 14.45
C ASP A 100 10.20 -6.01 15.07
N VAL A 101 10.44 -6.07 16.38
CA VAL A 101 10.94 -4.94 17.18
C VAL A 101 12.29 -4.45 16.67
N ALA A 102 13.21 -5.35 16.31
CA ALA A 102 14.55 -4.99 15.85
C ALA A 102 14.49 -4.28 14.50
N PHE A 103 13.79 -4.88 13.53
CA PHE A 103 13.57 -4.26 12.23
C PHE A 103 12.89 -2.90 12.36
N PHE A 104 11.83 -2.82 13.17
CA PHE A 104 11.03 -1.60 13.25
C PHE A 104 11.78 -0.44 13.90
N GLN A 105 12.67 -0.73 14.85
CA GLN A 105 13.54 0.28 15.46
C GLN A 105 14.49 0.89 14.42
N ASP A 106 15.16 0.08 13.62
CA ASP A 106 16.06 0.53 12.56
C ASP A 106 15.29 1.29 11.47
N PHE A 107 14.10 0.80 11.12
CA PHE A 107 13.21 1.42 10.15
C PHE A 107 12.77 2.84 10.57
N VAL A 108 12.29 3.00 11.80
CA VAL A 108 11.91 4.31 12.35
C VAL A 108 13.12 5.27 12.40
N GLY A 109 14.29 4.76 12.80
CA GLY A 109 15.54 5.54 12.78
C GLY A 109 15.90 6.03 11.38
N PHE A 110 15.79 5.15 10.38
CA PHE A 110 15.99 5.50 8.98
C PHE A 110 15.00 6.57 8.48
N LEU A 111 13.72 6.42 8.78
CA LEU A 111 12.68 7.39 8.38
C LEU A 111 12.90 8.76 9.05
N ALA A 112 13.27 8.79 10.33
CA ALA A 112 13.57 10.01 11.04
C ALA A 112 14.76 10.77 10.43
N ALA A 113 15.76 10.04 9.92
CA ALA A 113 16.92 10.62 9.23
C ALA A 113 16.60 11.07 7.78
N ASN A 114 15.45 10.69 7.23
CA ASN A 114 15.05 10.98 5.85
C ASN A 114 13.65 11.62 5.76
N PRO A 115 13.43 12.80 6.37
CA PRO A 115 12.09 13.38 6.53
C PRO A 115 11.43 13.79 5.20
N SER A 116 12.17 13.98 4.11
CA SER A 116 11.63 14.31 2.80
C SER A 116 10.80 13.17 2.19
N LEU A 117 11.01 11.92 2.62
CA LEU A 117 10.27 10.77 2.12
C LEU A 117 8.77 10.85 2.43
N LYS A 118 8.37 11.50 3.54
CA LYS A 118 6.95 11.66 3.93
C LYS A 118 6.10 12.41 2.90
N ASN A 119 6.72 13.14 1.98
CA ASN A 119 6.00 13.89 0.95
C ASN A 119 5.46 12.97 -0.16
N SER A 120 6.11 11.82 -0.38
CA SER A 120 5.76 10.91 -1.48
C SER A 120 5.47 9.47 -1.01
N LEU A 121 5.89 9.09 0.21
CA LEU A 121 5.75 7.72 0.71
C LEU A 121 4.56 7.62 1.67
N ILE A 122 3.68 6.65 1.42
CA ILE A 122 2.48 6.36 2.19
C ILE A 122 2.57 4.91 2.63
N PHE A 123 2.50 4.65 3.93
CA PHE A 123 2.53 3.27 4.44
C PHE A 123 1.13 2.69 4.48
N GLU A 124 1.01 1.46 3.98
CA GLU A 124 -0.26 0.76 3.84
C GLU A 124 -0.32 -0.44 4.78
N PHE A 125 -1.40 -0.51 5.54
CA PHE A 125 -1.65 -1.52 6.55
C PHE A 125 -2.98 -2.21 6.32
N SER A 126 -3.06 -3.49 6.70
CA SER A 126 -4.34 -4.18 6.76
C SER A 126 -5.23 -3.64 7.87
N GLN A 127 -6.54 -3.74 7.73
CA GLN A 127 -7.48 -3.40 8.80
C GLN A 127 -7.20 -4.18 10.09
N ALA A 128 -6.72 -5.42 9.98
CA ALA A 128 -6.33 -6.24 11.13
C ALA A 128 -5.23 -5.59 12.01
N VAL A 129 -4.37 -4.73 11.44
CA VAL A 129 -3.37 -3.97 12.20
C VAL A 129 -4.02 -2.97 13.15
N ILE A 130 -5.07 -2.27 12.68
CA ILE A 130 -5.80 -1.27 13.50
C ILE A 130 -6.65 -1.97 14.56
N ASP A 131 -7.28 -3.07 14.18
CA ASP A 131 -8.15 -3.85 15.09
C ASP A 131 -7.33 -4.70 16.08
N SER A 132 -6.00 -4.69 15.93
CA SER A 132 -5.11 -5.48 16.80
C SER A 132 -5.02 -4.89 18.20
N ASP A 133 -5.13 -5.76 19.20
CA ASP A 133 -4.84 -5.45 20.60
C ASP A 133 -3.35 -5.56 20.96
N ASP A 134 -2.50 -5.91 19.99
CA ASP A 134 -1.07 -6.06 20.17
C ASP A 134 -0.41 -4.71 20.50
N LEU A 135 0.27 -4.66 21.65
CA LEU A 135 0.86 -3.42 22.16
C LEU A 135 2.00 -2.92 21.27
N GLU A 136 2.85 -3.80 20.76
CA GLU A 136 3.99 -3.43 19.89
C GLU A 136 3.49 -2.84 18.57
N THR A 137 2.47 -3.45 17.98
CA THR A 137 1.82 -2.94 16.77
C THR A 137 1.31 -1.51 16.97
N ARG A 138 0.62 -1.25 18.09
CA ARG A 138 0.12 0.10 18.43
C ARG A 138 1.24 1.11 18.64
N ILE A 139 2.28 0.73 19.38
CA ILE A 139 3.45 1.60 19.61
C ILE A 139 4.13 1.93 18.28
N ASN A 140 4.31 0.95 17.42
CA ASN A 140 4.98 1.13 16.14
C ASN A 140 4.16 1.99 15.17
N LEU A 141 2.83 1.81 15.14
CA LEU A 141 1.94 2.68 14.38
C LEU A 141 2.04 4.14 14.87
N GLN A 142 2.04 4.36 16.18
CA GLN A 142 2.20 5.69 16.77
C GLN A 142 3.55 6.33 16.42
N ARG A 143 4.64 5.58 16.38
CA ARG A 143 5.96 6.08 15.95
C ARG A 143 5.93 6.61 14.52
N LEU A 144 5.31 5.88 13.58
CA LEU A 144 5.16 6.34 12.19
C LEU A 144 4.33 7.61 12.08
N THR A 145 3.23 7.69 12.84
CA THR A 145 2.38 8.89 12.84
C THR A 145 3.12 10.10 13.39
N GLN A 146 3.94 9.94 14.44
CA GLN A 146 4.76 11.02 15.01
C GLN A 146 5.80 11.56 14.02
N LEU A 147 6.36 10.72 13.15
CA LEU A 147 7.26 11.14 12.07
C LEU A 147 6.54 11.92 10.96
N GLY A 148 5.21 11.93 10.96
CA GLY A 148 4.40 12.71 10.03
C GLY A 148 4.11 12.01 8.71
N PHE A 149 4.35 10.71 8.57
CA PHE A 149 3.95 9.94 7.40
C PHE A 149 2.44 9.76 7.34
N ARG A 150 1.89 9.81 6.12
CA ARG A 150 0.51 9.44 5.86
C ARG A 150 0.37 7.93 5.81
N LEU A 151 -0.76 7.44 6.29
CA LEU A 151 -1.09 6.02 6.30
C LEU A 151 -2.28 5.74 5.39
N SER A 152 -2.34 4.53 4.88
CA SER A 152 -3.43 3.97 4.09
C SER A 152 -3.94 2.69 4.74
N LEU A 153 -5.24 2.52 4.75
CA LEU A 153 -5.90 1.30 5.19
C LEU A 153 -6.24 0.45 3.97
N ASP A 154 -5.81 -0.80 3.98
CA ASP A 154 -6.07 -1.79 2.94
C ASP A 154 -6.70 -3.07 3.52
N ARG A 155 -7.11 -3.99 2.65
CA ARG A 155 -7.72 -5.27 3.02
C ARG A 155 -8.86 -5.10 4.03
N VAL A 156 -9.73 -4.18 3.70
CA VAL A 156 -10.87 -3.80 4.52
C VAL A 156 -11.90 -4.92 4.52
N SER A 157 -12.35 -5.33 5.70
CA SER A 157 -13.34 -6.37 5.92
C SER A 157 -14.71 -5.83 6.32
N HIS A 158 -14.78 -4.59 6.81
CA HIS A 158 -16.00 -3.87 7.13
C HIS A 158 -15.81 -2.37 6.85
N LEU A 159 -16.91 -1.63 6.69
CA LEU A 159 -16.92 -0.21 6.34
C LEU A 159 -17.43 0.69 7.48
N ASP A 160 -17.51 0.16 8.69
CA ASP A 160 -17.89 0.91 9.88
C ASP A 160 -16.65 1.55 10.50
N PHE A 161 -16.33 2.77 10.03
CA PHE A 161 -15.16 3.52 10.44
C PHE A 161 -15.52 4.78 11.21
N ASP A 162 -14.79 5.04 12.29
CA ASP A 162 -14.72 6.38 12.86
C ASP A 162 -13.65 7.20 12.10
N GLY A 163 -14.11 8.12 11.24
CA GLY A 163 -13.22 8.98 10.45
C GLY A 163 -12.35 9.89 11.32
N ALA A 164 -12.83 10.30 12.50
CA ALA A 164 -12.04 11.13 13.42
C ALA A 164 -10.88 10.34 14.02
N ASP A 165 -11.11 9.11 14.44
CA ASP A 165 -10.08 8.23 14.99
C ASP A 165 -9.02 7.89 13.94
N LEU A 166 -9.43 7.57 12.72
CA LEU A 166 -8.51 7.31 11.61
C LEU A 166 -7.67 8.55 11.27
N ALA A 167 -8.29 9.72 11.19
CA ALA A 167 -7.57 10.97 10.93
C ALA A 167 -6.58 11.32 12.05
N ALA A 168 -6.93 11.09 13.31
CA ALA A 168 -6.02 11.27 14.46
C ALA A 168 -4.77 10.38 14.35
N GLN A 169 -4.91 9.20 13.74
CA GLN A 169 -3.82 8.28 13.44
C GLN A 169 -3.15 8.55 12.08
N ARG A 170 -3.45 9.69 11.43
CA ARG A 170 -2.92 10.11 10.13
C ARG A 170 -3.25 9.19 8.94
N PHE A 171 -4.30 8.39 9.04
CA PHE A 171 -4.84 7.72 7.87
C PHE A 171 -5.41 8.78 6.92
N GLY A 172 -4.83 8.86 5.73
CA GLY A 172 -5.26 9.76 4.66
C GLY A 172 -5.97 9.03 3.53
N PHE A 173 -5.95 7.70 3.55
CA PHE A 173 -6.53 6.86 2.49
C PHE A 173 -7.16 5.60 3.08
N ILE A 174 -8.25 5.15 2.45
CA ILE A 174 -8.85 3.84 2.64
C ILE A 174 -9.04 3.21 1.27
N LYS A 175 -8.56 1.99 1.08
CA LYS A 175 -8.78 1.20 -0.12
C LYS A 175 -9.89 0.19 0.09
N VAL A 176 -10.87 0.19 -0.78
CA VAL A 176 -12.04 -0.69 -0.73
C VAL A 176 -12.22 -1.40 -2.04
N ASN A 177 -12.42 -2.72 -1.99
CA ASN A 177 -12.72 -3.52 -3.16
C ASN A 177 -14.04 -3.09 -3.81
N ALA A 178 -14.07 -2.94 -5.13
CA ALA A 178 -15.26 -2.55 -5.89
C ALA A 178 -16.47 -3.47 -5.64
N HIS A 179 -16.25 -4.78 -5.53
CA HIS A 179 -17.32 -5.74 -5.23
C HIS A 179 -17.89 -5.53 -3.83
N MET A 180 -17.03 -5.34 -2.82
CA MET A 180 -17.46 -5.05 -1.45
C MET A 180 -18.30 -3.77 -1.39
N LEU A 181 -17.87 -2.74 -2.10
CA LEU A 181 -18.60 -1.49 -2.15
C LEU A 181 -19.98 -1.65 -2.82
N HIS A 182 -20.06 -2.47 -3.87
CA HIS A 182 -21.30 -2.78 -4.57
C HIS A 182 -22.26 -3.62 -3.70
N GLU A 183 -21.74 -4.58 -2.93
CA GLU A 183 -22.55 -5.41 -2.02
C GLU A 183 -23.04 -4.65 -0.78
N TYR A 184 -22.22 -3.71 -0.27
CA TYR A 184 -22.53 -2.93 0.92
C TYR A 184 -23.63 -1.90 0.69
N ALA A 185 -23.89 -1.49 -0.54
CA ALA A 185 -24.45 -0.18 -0.79
C ALA A 185 -25.86 -0.18 -1.35
N ASP A 186 -26.76 0.40 -0.55
CA ASP A 186 -27.60 1.42 -1.17
C ASP A 186 -26.73 2.69 -1.42
N HIS A 187 -27.10 3.50 -2.39
CA HIS A 187 -26.35 4.73 -2.77
C HIS A 187 -26.15 5.70 -1.59
N ASN A 188 -27.05 5.70 -0.61
CA ASN A 188 -26.99 6.55 0.56
C ASN A 188 -25.89 6.13 1.54
N SER A 189 -25.70 4.83 1.74
CA SER A 189 -24.68 4.30 2.64
C SER A 189 -23.26 4.63 2.17
N VAL A 190 -23.01 4.51 0.86
CA VAL A 190 -21.70 4.90 0.27
C VAL A 190 -21.50 6.41 0.30
N ALA A 191 -22.53 7.20 0.03
CA ALA A 191 -22.46 8.67 0.12
C ALA A 191 -22.17 9.12 1.56
N ASN A 192 -22.77 8.47 2.56
CA ASN A 192 -22.52 8.75 3.97
C ASN A 192 -21.11 8.37 4.40
N LEU A 193 -20.63 7.18 4.00
CA LEU A 193 -19.25 6.75 4.24
C LEU A 193 -18.26 7.76 3.65
N ARG A 194 -18.40 8.06 2.36
CA ARG A 194 -17.55 9.02 1.67
C ARG A 194 -17.60 10.41 2.33
N GLY A 195 -18.80 10.88 2.69
CA GLY A 195 -18.97 12.17 3.37
C GLY A 195 -18.33 12.20 4.75
N ASN A 196 -18.39 11.10 5.50
CA ASN A 196 -17.69 10.97 6.77
C ASN A 196 -16.16 11.01 6.57
N LEU A 197 -15.60 10.21 5.69
CA LEU A 197 -14.18 10.17 5.41
C LEU A 197 -13.66 11.51 4.89
N SER A 198 -14.34 12.14 3.93
CA SER A 198 -13.97 13.41 3.34
C SER A 198 -13.94 14.56 4.35
N ARG A 199 -14.86 14.59 5.32
CA ARG A 199 -14.86 15.59 6.40
C ARG A 199 -13.61 15.53 7.27
N HIS A 200 -12.96 14.37 7.32
CA HIS A 200 -11.74 14.12 8.08
C HIS A 200 -10.48 14.09 7.20
N GLY A 201 -10.59 14.48 5.91
CA GLY A 201 -9.47 14.52 4.97
C GLY A 201 -8.96 13.14 4.57
N ILE A 202 -9.83 12.12 4.59
CA ILE A 202 -9.52 10.75 4.19
C ILE A 202 -10.12 10.49 2.82
N ASP A 203 -9.29 10.10 1.86
CA ASP A 203 -9.69 9.76 0.50
C ASP A 203 -10.04 8.28 0.37
N LEU A 204 -11.13 8.00 -0.35
CA LEU A 204 -11.54 6.65 -0.68
C LEU A 204 -10.98 6.25 -2.05
N ILE A 205 -10.21 5.17 -2.08
CA ILE A 205 -9.70 4.54 -3.30
C ILE A 205 -10.49 3.25 -3.52
N VAL A 206 -11.08 3.10 -4.69
CA VAL A 206 -11.77 1.85 -5.04
C VAL A 206 -10.85 0.99 -5.88
N GLU A 207 -10.62 -0.24 -5.39
CA GLU A 207 -9.72 -1.21 -6.01
C GLU A 207 -10.45 -2.25 -6.85
N LYS A 208 -9.68 -2.98 -7.67
CA LYS A 208 -10.13 -4.08 -8.53
C LYS A 208 -11.21 -3.66 -9.52
N ILE A 209 -11.06 -2.45 -10.06
CA ILE A 209 -11.88 -1.99 -11.18
C ILE A 209 -11.32 -2.61 -12.45
N GLU A 210 -12.07 -3.56 -13.04
CA GLU A 210 -11.60 -4.39 -14.15
C GLU A 210 -12.29 -4.07 -15.47
N SER A 211 -13.44 -3.36 -15.45
CA SER A 211 -14.23 -3.06 -16.65
C SER A 211 -14.83 -1.66 -16.62
N GLU A 212 -15.19 -1.17 -17.82
CA GLU A 212 -15.89 0.11 -17.97
C GLU A 212 -17.29 0.08 -17.37
N ASP A 213 -17.97 -1.06 -17.40
CA ASP A 213 -19.30 -1.20 -16.81
C ASP A 213 -19.23 -1.04 -15.29
N MET A 214 -18.29 -1.74 -14.64
CA MET A 214 -18.03 -1.57 -13.20
C MET A 214 -17.68 -0.11 -12.86
N LEU A 215 -16.87 0.55 -13.67
CA LEU A 215 -16.53 1.95 -13.49
C LEU A 215 -17.74 2.87 -13.63
N ALA A 216 -18.66 2.59 -14.56
CA ALA A 216 -19.88 3.38 -14.76
C ALA A 216 -20.77 3.36 -13.51
N ASP A 217 -20.95 2.20 -12.89
CA ASP A 217 -21.69 2.04 -11.63
C ASP A 217 -21.04 2.85 -10.49
N LEU A 218 -19.72 2.76 -10.36
CA LEU A 218 -18.95 3.48 -9.33
C LEU A 218 -18.96 5.01 -9.51
N ARG A 219 -19.06 5.51 -10.75
CA ARG A 219 -19.17 6.95 -11.02
C ARG A 219 -20.42 7.56 -10.40
N GLN A 220 -21.51 6.85 -10.37
CA GLN A 220 -22.77 7.30 -9.73
C GLN A 220 -22.59 7.50 -8.22
N LEU A 221 -21.64 6.78 -7.61
CA LEU A 221 -21.28 6.90 -6.20
C LEU A 221 -20.33 8.08 -5.91
N GLY A 222 -19.89 8.82 -6.94
CA GLY A 222 -19.00 9.98 -6.83
C GLY A 222 -17.59 9.63 -6.35
N ILE A 223 -17.08 8.45 -6.70
CA ILE A 223 -15.71 8.00 -6.38
C ILE A 223 -14.70 8.82 -7.17
N THR A 224 -13.63 9.25 -6.49
CA THR A 224 -12.61 10.16 -7.05
C THR A 224 -11.28 9.48 -7.38
N TYR A 225 -11.00 8.32 -6.77
CA TYR A 225 -9.79 7.54 -7.02
C TYR A 225 -10.14 6.08 -7.32
N GLY A 226 -9.42 5.52 -8.30
CA GLY A 226 -9.60 4.12 -8.70
C GLY A 226 -8.29 3.42 -8.99
N GLN A 227 -8.27 2.12 -8.76
CA GLN A 227 -7.18 1.20 -9.06
C GLN A 227 -7.75 -0.08 -9.64
N GLY A 228 -7.06 -0.70 -10.57
CA GLY A 228 -7.46 -1.97 -11.16
C GLY A 228 -6.89 -2.17 -12.56
N PHE A 229 -7.11 -3.35 -13.12
CA PHE A 229 -6.56 -3.71 -14.43
C PHE A 229 -7.11 -2.86 -15.57
N LEU A 230 -8.28 -2.26 -15.39
CA LEU A 230 -8.82 -1.28 -16.33
C LEU A 230 -7.86 -0.10 -16.57
N PHE A 231 -7.12 0.33 -15.54
CA PHE A 231 -6.20 1.47 -15.61
C PHE A 231 -4.75 1.05 -15.83
N GLY A 232 -4.40 -0.15 -15.46
CA GLY A 232 -3.08 -0.73 -15.65
C GLY A 232 -2.80 -1.92 -14.75
N GLU A 233 -2.15 -2.92 -15.32
CA GLU A 233 -1.60 -4.03 -14.57
C GLU A 233 -0.29 -3.60 -13.88
N PRO A 234 0.12 -4.29 -12.79
CA PRO A 234 1.42 -4.08 -12.19
C PRO A 234 2.55 -4.28 -13.20
N ARG A 235 3.47 -3.33 -13.29
CA ARG A 235 4.63 -3.39 -14.19
C ARG A 235 5.92 -3.18 -13.42
N ALA A 236 7.01 -3.82 -13.86
CA ALA A 236 8.32 -3.66 -13.24
C ALA A 236 8.73 -2.18 -13.18
N ALA A 237 9.14 -1.73 -12.00
CA ALA A 237 9.69 -0.39 -11.83
C ALA A 237 11.04 -0.29 -12.55
N ARG A 238 11.18 0.72 -13.41
CA ARG A 238 12.47 1.04 -14.05
C ARG A 238 13.15 2.11 -13.21
N ILE A 239 14.04 1.69 -12.34
CA ILE A 239 14.96 2.61 -11.66
C ILE A 239 16.10 2.86 -12.63
N GLN A 240 16.16 4.06 -13.23
CA GLN A 240 17.34 4.46 -13.97
C GLN A 240 18.48 4.63 -12.96
N ASN A 241 19.40 3.66 -12.95
CA ASN A 241 20.67 3.85 -12.28
C ASN A 241 21.47 4.84 -13.15
N ASP A 242 21.55 6.10 -12.76
CA ASP A 242 22.55 7.00 -13.28
C ASP A 242 23.92 6.40 -12.97
N ARG A 243 24.63 5.98 -14.01
CA ARG A 243 26.05 5.59 -13.96
C ARG A 243 26.95 6.82 -13.87
#